data_85fc4e47c19a572b832945eb0783d409
#
_entry.id   85fc4e47c19a572b832945eb0783d409
#
_cell.length_a   1.000
_cell.length_b   1.000
_cell.length_c   1.000
_cell.angle_alpha   90.00
_cell.angle_beta   90.00
_cell.angle_gamma   90.00
#
_symmetry.space_group_name_H-M   'P 1'
#
loop_
_entity.id
_entity.type
_entity.pdbx_description
1 polymer ?
#
loop_
_entity_poly.entity_id
_entity_poly.type
_entity_poly.pdbx_seq_one_letter_code
_entity_poly.pdbx_strand_id
1 'polypeptide(L)'
;MPEIRFAGFTDPWEQRKLGEFSKKITTKNADGGLSETFTNSAEQGVISQLDYFDHDITNDANISGYYVVQPDNFVYNPRISVTAPCGPINRNRLNRAGVMSPLYTVFSVDGSVDKTYLEHYFKTSRWHDFMFLEGNSGARSDRFSISDATFFEMPIWCPKIPEQRAIAKQLETMDSLITLHQRKHDKLVQLKKSMLDKMFPKPGETEPKIRFAGFTDPWEQRKLGDCFDFLQNNTLPRADLNLESGSARNIHYGDILIKFGDCLGLGSDKLPFVDDESILSKYVNSTLRVGDVIFADTAEDESAGKCVELVKLPNEPVISGLHTIPARPKFPFGSGYLGHYLNAPAYHDQLLPLLQGIKVVSISKTALQETQICFPTALEQSAIGASLNALDSLITLHQRKLGLLGNTKKSLLDRMFV
;
A
#
# COMPACT_ATOMS: atom_id res chain seq x y z
N MET A 1 21.61 20.94 18.40
CA MET A 1 21.74 19.52 18.87
C MET A 1 20.47 18.80 18.51
N PRO A 2 20.52 17.56 17.99
CA PRO A 2 19.33 16.79 17.68
C PRO A 2 18.57 16.40 18.95
N GLU A 3 17.27 16.13 18.84
CA GLU A 3 16.45 15.70 19.98
C GLU A 3 16.78 14.26 20.44
N ILE A 4 17.14 13.40 19.50
CA ILE A 4 17.54 12.01 19.78
C ILE A 4 18.97 11.81 19.31
N ARG A 5 19.77 11.17 20.18
CA ARG A 5 21.18 10.89 19.93
C ARG A 5 21.56 9.54 20.51
N PHE A 6 22.47 8.83 19.88
CA PHE A 6 23.00 7.57 20.43
C PHE A 6 23.80 7.83 21.72
N ALA A 7 23.67 6.95 22.69
CA ALA A 7 24.45 7.00 23.92
C ALA A 7 25.95 6.96 23.60
N GLY A 8 26.73 7.78 24.30
CA GLY A 8 28.18 7.88 24.12
C GLY A 8 28.65 8.97 23.17
N PHE A 9 27.77 9.60 22.39
CA PHE A 9 28.11 10.75 21.57
C PHE A 9 27.68 12.05 22.26
N THR A 10 28.65 12.85 22.70
CA THR A 10 28.42 14.10 23.43
C THR A 10 29.01 15.34 22.76
N ASP A 11 29.90 15.13 21.78
CA ASP A 11 30.55 16.24 21.07
C ASP A 11 29.52 17.12 20.34
N PRO A 12 29.72 18.44 20.29
CA PRO A 12 28.86 19.33 19.53
C PRO A 12 28.95 18.99 18.03
N TRP A 13 27.81 19.14 17.32
CA TRP A 13 27.82 19.07 15.88
C TRP A 13 28.39 20.36 15.29
N GLU A 14 29.15 20.21 14.21
CA GLU A 14 29.74 21.32 13.47
C GLU A 14 28.86 21.63 12.25
N GLN A 15 28.66 22.93 12.00
CA GLN A 15 28.02 23.37 10.78
C GLN A 15 29.09 23.59 9.72
N ARG A 16 29.02 22.84 8.63
CA ARG A 16 29.98 22.89 7.53
C ARG A 16 29.24 23.27 6.24
N LYS A 17 29.90 24.05 5.37
CA LYS A 17 29.37 24.35 4.04
C LYS A 17 29.44 23.07 3.16
N LEU A 18 28.44 22.84 2.34
CA LEU A 18 28.43 21.70 1.39
C LEU A 18 29.71 21.69 0.52
N GLY A 19 30.17 22.85 0.06
CA GLY A 19 31.36 22.98 -0.77
C GLY A 19 32.70 22.65 -0.07
N GLU A 20 32.75 22.56 1.27
CA GLU A 20 33.96 22.17 1.99
C GLU A 20 34.35 20.70 1.82
N PHE A 21 33.34 19.84 1.56
CA PHE A 21 33.52 18.39 1.44
C PHE A 21 32.91 17.81 0.15
N SER A 22 32.47 18.65 -0.76
CA SER A 22 31.93 18.22 -2.03
C SER A 22 32.47 19.04 -3.19
N LYS A 23 32.42 18.45 -4.41
CA LYS A 23 32.88 19.10 -5.63
C LYS A 23 31.87 18.87 -6.74
N LYS A 24 31.48 19.94 -7.45
CA LYS A 24 30.65 19.83 -8.65
C LYS A 24 31.37 19.01 -9.71
N ILE A 25 30.64 18.11 -10.34
CA ILE A 25 31.10 17.32 -11.48
C ILE A 25 30.68 18.04 -12.75
N THR A 26 31.67 18.33 -13.60
CA THR A 26 31.51 18.98 -14.90
C THR A 26 31.99 18.12 -16.05
N THR A 27 32.46 16.89 -15.76
CA THR A 27 32.90 15.91 -16.76
C THR A 27 31.73 15.55 -17.67
N LYS A 28 31.89 15.79 -18.96
CA LYS A 28 30.89 15.48 -19.99
C LYS A 28 31.19 14.14 -20.62
N ASN A 29 30.18 13.52 -21.20
CA ASN A 29 30.28 12.29 -21.99
C ASN A 29 30.77 12.58 -23.42
N ALA A 30 31.86 13.33 -23.55
CA ALA A 30 32.35 13.86 -24.82
C ALA A 30 32.74 12.78 -25.85
N ASP A 31 33.18 11.63 -25.38
CA ASP A 31 33.54 10.46 -26.18
C ASP A 31 32.35 9.54 -26.52
N GLY A 32 31.15 9.81 -25.96
CA GLY A 32 29.96 9.01 -26.17
C GLY A 32 30.04 7.61 -25.54
N GLY A 33 30.99 7.38 -24.60
CA GLY A 33 31.23 6.07 -23.99
C GLY A 33 30.08 5.54 -23.12
N LEU A 34 29.15 6.40 -22.71
CA LEU A 34 27.96 6.04 -21.92
C LEU A 34 26.69 6.40 -22.69
N SER A 35 25.78 5.44 -22.80
CA SER A 35 24.47 5.62 -23.47
C SER A 35 23.30 5.68 -22.50
N GLU A 36 23.46 5.13 -21.28
CA GLU A 36 22.35 5.09 -20.31
C GLU A 36 22.11 6.46 -19.68
N THR A 37 20.91 6.99 -19.89
CA THR A 37 20.49 8.28 -19.32
C THR A 37 19.75 8.07 -17.99
N PHE A 38 20.17 8.82 -16.96
CA PHE A 38 19.53 8.84 -15.67
C PHE A 38 18.60 10.03 -15.48
N THR A 39 17.62 9.89 -14.61
CA THR A 39 16.83 10.97 -14.03
C THR A 39 16.90 10.92 -12.52
N ASN A 40 16.56 12.02 -11.85
CA ASN A 40 16.48 12.09 -10.38
C ASN A 40 15.04 12.37 -9.95
N SER A 41 14.33 11.34 -9.55
CA SER A 41 12.96 11.39 -9.05
C SER A 41 12.93 11.74 -7.55
N ALA A 42 11.94 12.52 -7.12
CA ALA A 42 11.70 12.78 -5.70
C ALA A 42 11.37 11.51 -4.91
N GLU A 43 10.70 10.54 -5.54
CA GLU A 43 10.22 9.31 -4.90
C GLU A 43 11.18 8.14 -5.07
N GLN A 44 11.73 7.97 -6.28
CA GLN A 44 12.54 6.80 -6.63
C GLN A 44 14.06 7.08 -6.60
N GLY A 45 14.47 8.33 -6.39
CA GLY A 45 15.87 8.70 -6.41
C GLY A 45 16.45 8.74 -7.82
N VAL A 46 17.77 8.46 -7.94
CA VAL A 46 18.45 8.34 -9.23
C VAL A 46 18.08 7.01 -9.87
N ILE A 47 17.46 7.05 -11.04
CA ILE A 47 16.92 5.91 -11.77
C ILE A 47 17.20 6.05 -13.27
N SER A 48 17.23 4.95 -14.03
CA SER A 48 17.26 4.96 -15.48
C SER A 48 16.03 5.68 -16.05
N GLN A 49 16.22 6.52 -17.06
CA GLN A 49 15.07 7.16 -17.75
C GLN A 49 14.14 6.15 -18.42
N LEU A 50 14.69 5.07 -18.95
CA LEU A 50 13.90 3.97 -19.54
C LEU A 50 12.98 3.32 -18.52
N ASP A 51 13.48 3.10 -17.29
CA ASP A 51 12.67 2.51 -16.19
C ASP A 51 11.60 3.48 -15.65
N TYR A 52 11.81 4.79 -15.84
CA TYR A 52 10.91 5.83 -15.32
C TYR A 52 9.79 6.22 -16.30
N PHE A 53 10.07 6.25 -17.61
CA PHE A 53 9.15 6.78 -18.62
C PHE A 53 8.62 5.74 -19.63
N ASP A 54 8.96 4.47 -19.47
CA ASP A 54 8.64 3.36 -20.40
C ASP A 54 9.08 3.59 -21.88
N HIS A 55 9.78 4.70 -22.17
CA HIS A 55 10.32 5.02 -23.48
C HIS A 55 11.52 5.98 -23.36
N ASP A 56 12.40 5.94 -24.33
CA ASP A 56 13.55 6.83 -24.39
C ASP A 56 13.12 8.25 -24.82
N ILE A 57 13.35 9.23 -23.93
CA ILE A 57 13.07 10.65 -24.19
C ILE A 57 14.33 11.37 -24.67
N THR A 58 15.49 10.71 -24.62
CA THR A 58 16.77 11.31 -24.97
C THR A 58 17.02 11.24 -26.47
N ASN A 59 17.40 12.36 -27.06
CA ASN A 59 17.93 12.40 -28.43
C ASN A 59 19.42 12.09 -28.36
N ASP A 60 19.86 11.00 -28.97
CA ASP A 60 21.27 10.55 -29.00
C ASP A 60 22.25 11.68 -29.39
N ALA A 61 21.81 12.65 -30.18
CA ALA A 61 22.65 13.81 -30.62
C ALA A 61 23.07 14.71 -29.43
N ASN A 62 22.41 14.67 -28.29
CA ASN A 62 22.66 15.57 -27.14
C ASN A 62 23.42 14.91 -25.97
N ILE A 63 23.58 13.58 -25.97
CA ILE A 63 24.19 12.82 -24.88
C ILE A 63 25.66 13.20 -24.63
N SER A 64 26.40 13.61 -25.66
CA SER A 64 27.79 14.06 -25.54
C SER A 64 27.96 15.29 -24.64
N GLY A 65 26.91 16.13 -24.54
CA GLY A 65 26.88 17.30 -23.66
C GLY A 65 26.47 17.00 -22.21
N TYR A 66 26.02 15.78 -21.89
CA TYR A 66 25.52 15.40 -20.57
C TYR A 66 26.67 15.13 -19.59
N TYR A 67 26.40 15.33 -18.32
CA TYR A 67 27.35 15.03 -17.23
C TYR A 67 27.42 13.55 -16.95
N VAL A 68 28.63 13.06 -16.71
CA VAL A 68 28.87 11.67 -16.27
C VAL A 68 28.57 11.56 -14.77
N VAL A 69 27.68 10.67 -14.42
CA VAL A 69 27.27 10.38 -13.03
C VAL A 69 27.81 9.03 -12.63
N GLN A 70 28.85 9.03 -11.80
CA GLN A 70 29.45 7.81 -11.25
C GLN A 70 28.63 7.24 -10.09
N PRO A 71 28.77 5.96 -9.73
CA PRO A 71 28.28 5.44 -8.46
C PRO A 71 28.67 6.36 -7.29
N ASP A 72 27.77 6.54 -6.34
CA ASP A 72 27.93 7.40 -5.19
C ASP A 72 27.98 8.91 -5.43
N ASN A 73 27.87 9.38 -6.67
CA ASN A 73 27.65 10.81 -6.90
C ASN A 73 26.26 11.22 -6.44
N PHE A 74 26.15 12.45 -5.96
CA PHE A 74 24.89 13.09 -5.62
C PHE A 74 24.37 13.91 -6.80
N VAL A 75 23.07 13.98 -6.92
CA VAL A 75 22.39 14.71 -7.97
C VAL A 75 21.30 15.57 -7.38
N TYR A 76 21.36 16.87 -7.59
CA TYR A 76 20.27 17.79 -7.31
C TYR A 76 19.45 18.01 -8.57
N ASN A 77 18.14 17.82 -8.48
CA ASN A 77 17.18 18.13 -9.54
C ASN A 77 16.41 19.41 -9.14
N PRO A 78 16.52 20.51 -9.88
CA PRO A 78 15.81 21.75 -9.53
C PRO A 78 14.28 21.66 -9.73
N ARG A 79 13.76 20.56 -10.31
CA ARG A 79 12.32 20.40 -10.52
C ARG A 79 11.58 20.19 -9.21
N ILE A 80 10.62 21.08 -8.94
CA ILE A 80 9.82 21.05 -7.71
C ILE A 80 8.62 20.11 -7.84
N SER A 81 8.22 19.56 -6.71
CA SER A 81 6.99 18.76 -6.57
C SER A 81 6.42 18.96 -5.17
N VAL A 82 5.22 18.40 -4.94
CA VAL A 82 4.60 18.43 -3.60
C VAL A 82 5.50 17.81 -2.53
N THR A 83 6.23 16.74 -2.88
CA THR A 83 7.13 16.01 -1.98
C THR A 83 8.55 16.57 -1.94
N ALA A 84 8.93 17.43 -2.90
CA ALA A 84 10.24 18.05 -2.98
C ALA A 84 10.11 19.54 -3.39
N PRO A 85 9.76 20.43 -2.45
CA PRO A 85 9.43 21.82 -2.74
C PRO A 85 10.62 22.67 -3.22
N CYS A 86 11.86 22.24 -2.95
CA CYS A 86 13.10 22.84 -3.48
C CYS A 86 13.77 21.95 -4.54
N GLY A 87 13.12 20.86 -4.95
CA GLY A 87 13.71 19.80 -5.76
C GLY A 87 14.46 18.75 -4.92
N PRO A 88 14.57 17.50 -5.38
CA PRO A 88 15.22 16.42 -4.64
C PRO A 88 16.75 16.41 -4.81
N ILE A 89 17.45 15.99 -3.75
CA ILE A 89 18.88 15.62 -3.79
C ILE A 89 18.97 14.12 -3.48
N ASN A 90 19.49 13.35 -4.43
CA ASN A 90 19.65 11.90 -4.25
C ASN A 90 21.04 11.43 -4.67
N ARG A 91 21.49 10.31 -4.11
CA ARG A 91 22.75 9.64 -4.43
C ARG A 91 22.51 8.57 -5.51
N ASN A 92 23.44 8.43 -6.44
CA ASN A 92 23.44 7.32 -7.39
C ASN A 92 23.73 6.00 -6.68
N ARG A 93 22.71 5.18 -6.46
CA ARG A 93 22.77 3.84 -5.85
C ARG A 93 22.75 2.72 -6.88
N LEU A 94 22.80 3.03 -8.18
CA LEU A 94 22.65 2.02 -9.24
C LEU A 94 23.88 1.14 -9.44
N ASN A 95 24.99 1.40 -8.73
CA ASN A 95 26.27 0.69 -8.86
C ASN A 95 26.84 0.66 -10.30
N ARG A 96 26.40 1.61 -11.14
CA ARG A 96 26.89 1.82 -12.49
C ARG A 96 26.91 3.29 -12.84
N ALA A 97 27.74 3.65 -13.80
CA ALA A 97 27.81 4.99 -14.34
C ALA A 97 26.71 5.19 -15.42
N GLY A 98 26.24 6.42 -15.53
CA GLY A 98 25.32 6.86 -16.59
C GLY A 98 25.51 8.35 -16.86
N VAL A 99 24.65 8.91 -17.69
CA VAL A 99 24.71 10.32 -18.04
C VAL A 99 23.44 11.05 -17.61
N MET A 100 23.58 12.35 -17.31
CA MET A 100 22.46 13.18 -16.86
C MET A 100 22.50 14.56 -17.50
N SER A 101 21.33 15.11 -17.81
CA SER A 101 21.18 16.43 -18.41
C SER A 101 21.91 17.50 -17.60
N PRO A 102 22.54 18.51 -18.24
CA PRO A 102 23.17 19.66 -17.56
C PRO A 102 22.21 20.53 -16.75
N LEU A 103 20.92 20.26 -16.80
CA LEU A 103 19.92 20.90 -15.93
C LEU A 103 20.04 20.48 -14.46
N TYR A 104 20.70 19.35 -14.20
CA TYR A 104 20.95 18.83 -12.85
C TYR A 104 22.32 19.30 -12.35
N THR A 105 22.45 19.50 -11.04
CA THR A 105 23.75 19.69 -10.41
C THR A 105 24.25 18.36 -9.89
N VAL A 106 25.33 17.86 -10.50
CA VAL A 106 25.97 16.59 -10.08
C VAL A 106 27.21 16.94 -9.26
N PHE A 107 27.39 16.25 -8.13
CA PHE A 107 28.54 16.48 -7.26
C PHE A 107 29.03 15.20 -6.58
N SER A 108 30.33 15.16 -6.30
CA SER A 108 30.97 14.12 -5.50
C SER A 108 31.17 14.60 -4.06
N VAL A 109 31.24 13.68 -3.12
CA VAL A 109 31.51 13.93 -1.69
C VAL A 109 32.79 13.21 -1.34
N ASP A 110 33.71 13.87 -0.60
CA ASP A 110 34.95 13.30 -0.12
C ASP A 110 34.73 12.40 1.13
N GLY A 111 35.81 11.85 1.67
CA GLY A 111 35.74 10.94 2.82
C GLY A 111 35.56 11.62 4.19
N SER A 112 35.48 12.96 4.24
CA SER A 112 35.31 13.71 5.51
C SER A 112 33.86 13.73 6.01
N VAL A 113 32.90 13.31 5.16
CA VAL A 113 31.48 13.13 5.49
C VAL A 113 31.03 11.75 5.00
N ASP A 114 30.26 11.05 5.82
CA ASP A 114 29.68 9.77 5.42
C ASP A 114 28.55 9.99 4.39
N LYS A 115 28.70 9.36 3.23
CA LYS A 115 27.75 9.54 2.10
C LYS A 115 26.33 9.09 2.42
N THR A 116 26.18 8.05 3.23
CA THR A 116 24.86 7.54 3.61
C THR A 116 24.20 8.46 4.64
N TYR A 117 24.98 9.01 5.58
CA TYR A 117 24.51 10.06 6.47
C TYR A 117 23.98 11.26 5.68
N LEU A 118 24.76 11.76 4.72
CA LEU A 118 24.40 12.91 3.90
C LEU A 118 23.15 12.63 3.04
N GLU A 119 23.03 11.45 2.49
CA GLU A 119 21.83 11.01 1.73
C GLU A 119 20.57 11.07 2.61
N HIS A 120 20.65 10.63 3.86
CA HIS A 120 19.53 10.70 4.79
C HIS A 120 19.27 12.15 5.27
N TYR A 121 20.32 12.97 5.44
CA TYR A 121 20.16 14.39 5.71
C TYR A 121 19.30 15.07 4.64
N PHE A 122 19.55 14.81 3.37
CA PHE A 122 18.77 15.35 2.26
C PHE A 122 17.34 14.78 2.15
N LYS A 123 16.99 13.76 2.91
CA LYS A 123 15.58 13.30 3.07
C LYS A 123 14.81 14.07 4.15
N THR A 124 15.48 14.93 4.90
CA THR A 124 14.87 15.84 5.87
C THR A 124 14.52 17.18 5.23
N SER A 125 13.81 18.03 5.94
CA SER A 125 13.56 19.43 5.54
C SER A 125 14.61 20.41 6.08
N ARG A 126 15.67 19.94 6.77
CA ARG A 126 16.63 20.81 7.47
C ARG A 126 17.44 21.75 6.57
N TRP A 127 17.57 21.42 5.31
CA TRP A 127 18.26 22.23 4.29
C TRP A 127 17.30 23.13 3.49
N HIS A 128 15.98 22.95 3.63
CA HIS A 128 14.98 23.69 2.86
C HIS A 128 14.97 25.18 3.20
N ASP A 129 15.14 25.56 4.47
CA ASP A 129 15.13 26.97 4.89
C ASP A 129 16.24 27.77 4.20
N PHE A 130 17.44 27.17 4.10
CA PHE A 130 18.53 27.77 3.32
C PHE A 130 18.15 27.93 1.85
N MET A 131 17.57 26.89 1.23
CA MET A 131 17.16 26.95 -0.17
C MET A 131 16.13 28.05 -0.39
N PHE A 132 15.10 28.16 0.47
CA PHE A 132 14.07 29.20 0.35
C PHE A 132 14.59 30.61 0.58
N LEU A 133 15.60 30.77 1.44
CA LEU A 133 16.23 32.07 1.72
C LEU A 133 17.09 32.54 0.54
N GLU A 134 17.89 31.65 -0.02
CA GLU A 134 18.94 31.97 -0.99
C GLU A 134 18.53 31.74 -2.45
N GLY A 135 17.46 30.97 -2.66
CA GLY A 135 16.93 30.69 -3.99
C GLY A 135 15.55 31.28 -4.20
N ASN A 136 14.98 31.04 -5.36
CA ASN A 136 13.61 31.42 -5.68
C ASN A 136 12.95 30.40 -6.61
N SER A 137 11.61 30.40 -6.66
CA SER A 137 10.86 29.76 -7.74
C SER A 137 11.08 30.60 -9.01
N GLY A 138 11.97 30.17 -9.90
CA GLY A 138 12.32 30.89 -11.12
C GLY A 138 11.09 31.27 -11.97
N ALA A 139 11.32 31.96 -13.10
CA ALA A 139 10.27 32.40 -14.03
C ALA A 139 9.36 31.26 -14.53
N ARG A 140 9.78 29.99 -14.39
CA ARG A 140 8.99 28.78 -14.60
C ARG A 140 8.59 28.23 -13.23
N SER A 141 7.31 28.16 -12.95
CA SER A 141 6.72 27.71 -11.68
C SER A 141 7.05 26.25 -11.31
N ASP A 142 7.67 25.48 -12.21
CA ASP A 142 8.01 24.06 -12.03
C ASP A 142 9.46 23.81 -11.61
N ARG A 143 10.28 24.88 -11.46
CA ARG A 143 11.72 24.78 -11.14
C ARG A 143 12.14 25.75 -10.07
N PHE A 144 12.99 25.28 -9.18
CA PHE A 144 13.69 26.08 -8.20
C PHE A 144 14.98 26.64 -8.83
N SER A 145 15.26 27.93 -8.60
CA SER A 145 16.44 28.62 -9.14
C SER A 145 17.38 28.96 -8.00
N ILE A 146 18.59 28.42 -8.07
CA ILE A 146 19.71 28.73 -7.17
C ILE A 146 21.01 28.63 -7.97
N SER A 147 21.96 29.54 -7.73
CA SER A 147 23.28 29.45 -8.37
C SER A 147 24.09 28.29 -7.78
N ASP A 148 24.97 27.69 -8.59
CA ASP A 148 25.89 26.66 -8.05
C ASP A 148 26.72 27.19 -6.88
N ALA A 149 27.27 28.41 -6.99
CA ALA A 149 28.07 29.00 -5.93
C ALA A 149 27.28 29.09 -4.62
N THR A 150 26.04 29.56 -4.70
CA THR A 150 25.15 29.64 -3.53
C THR A 150 24.75 28.27 -3.02
N PHE A 151 24.46 27.31 -3.92
CA PHE A 151 24.11 25.94 -3.55
C PHE A 151 25.18 25.25 -2.72
N PHE A 152 26.47 25.45 -3.06
CA PHE A 152 27.58 24.88 -2.30
C PHE A 152 27.92 25.63 -0.99
N GLU A 153 27.31 26.79 -0.72
CA GLU A 153 27.34 27.48 0.57
C GLU A 153 26.34 26.91 1.59
N MET A 154 25.49 25.94 1.17
CA MET A 154 24.46 25.31 2.01
C MET A 154 25.08 24.76 3.32
N PRO A 155 24.57 25.19 4.48
CA PRO A 155 25.07 24.71 5.78
C PRO A 155 24.53 23.30 6.07
N ILE A 156 25.44 22.39 6.36
CA ILE A 156 25.15 21.01 6.73
C ILE A 156 25.66 20.75 8.14
N TRP A 157 24.79 20.32 9.02
CA TRP A 157 25.17 19.92 10.37
C TRP A 157 25.82 18.54 10.37
N CYS A 158 27.08 18.45 10.77
CA CYS A 158 27.88 17.23 10.75
C CYS A 158 28.37 16.88 12.15
N PRO A 159 27.95 15.75 12.72
CA PRO A 159 28.64 15.15 13.85
C PRO A 159 29.98 14.56 13.42
N LYS A 160 30.78 14.06 14.36
CA LYS A 160 31.97 13.27 14.03
C LYS A 160 31.62 12.01 13.23
N ILE A 161 32.52 11.57 12.36
CA ILE A 161 32.32 10.40 11.46
C ILE A 161 31.77 9.15 12.16
N PRO A 162 32.21 8.74 13.37
CA PRO A 162 31.65 7.57 14.03
C PRO A 162 30.14 7.70 14.30
N GLU A 163 29.67 8.91 14.67
CA GLU A 163 28.24 9.18 14.90
C GLU A 163 27.48 9.25 13.58
N GLN A 164 28.03 9.88 12.54
CA GLN A 164 27.42 9.86 11.19
C GLN A 164 27.16 8.43 10.74
N ARG A 165 28.13 7.54 10.89
CA ARG A 165 28.02 6.12 10.54
C ARG A 165 26.98 5.37 11.39
N ALA A 166 26.88 5.70 12.68
CA ALA A 166 25.86 5.10 13.55
C ALA A 166 24.44 5.51 13.10
N ILE A 167 24.21 6.79 12.79
CA ILE A 167 22.96 7.31 12.26
C ILE A 167 22.64 6.65 10.91
N ALA A 168 23.60 6.67 9.99
CA ALA A 168 23.48 6.07 8.66
C ALA A 168 23.08 4.59 8.73
N LYS A 169 23.79 3.80 9.55
CA LYS A 169 23.52 2.37 9.74
C LYS A 169 22.12 2.09 10.29
N GLN A 170 21.66 2.91 11.25
CA GLN A 170 20.30 2.75 11.80
C GLN A 170 19.24 2.98 10.72
N LEU A 171 19.37 4.06 9.95
CA LEU A 171 18.41 4.42 8.90
C LEU A 171 18.45 3.43 7.73
N GLU A 172 19.63 2.95 7.30
CA GLU A 172 19.76 1.88 6.29
C GLU A 172 19.13 0.55 6.78
N THR A 173 19.27 0.24 8.07
CA THR A 173 18.61 -0.94 8.64
C THR A 173 17.08 -0.82 8.54
N MET A 174 16.54 0.37 8.83
CA MET A 174 15.10 0.63 8.67
C MET A 174 14.67 0.49 7.21
N ASP A 175 15.42 1.04 6.24
CA ASP A 175 15.12 0.91 4.81
C ASP A 175 15.14 -0.55 4.34
N SER A 176 16.11 -1.32 4.83
CA SER A 176 16.23 -2.75 4.52
C SER A 176 15.03 -3.54 5.06
N LEU A 177 14.58 -3.22 6.28
CA LEU A 177 13.39 -3.85 6.88
C LEU A 177 12.11 -3.48 6.13
N ILE A 178 11.94 -2.20 5.77
CA ILE A 178 10.79 -1.73 4.97
C ILE A 178 10.76 -2.48 3.64
N THR A 179 11.88 -2.53 2.92
CA THR A 179 11.98 -3.23 1.63
C THR A 179 11.69 -4.73 1.77
N LEU A 180 12.18 -5.38 2.82
CA LEU A 180 11.93 -6.80 3.08
C LEU A 180 10.44 -7.06 3.34
N HIS A 181 9.81 -6.24 4.18
CA HIS A 181 8.38 -6.39 4.49
C HIS A 181 7.51 -6.08 3.27
N GLN A 182 7.87 -5.09 2.44
CA GLN A 182 7.16 -4.79 1.19
C GLN A 182 7.20 -6.00 0.24
N ARG A 183 8.39 -6.55 -0.02
CA ARG A 183 8.52 -7.73 -0.89
C ARG A 183 7.76 -8.95 -0.37
N LYS A 184 7.72 -9.15 0.95
CA LYS A 184 6.93 -10.25 1.54
C LYS A 184 5.43 -10.00 1.39
N HIS A 185 4.96 -8.78 1.66
CA HIS A 185 3.57 -8.38 1.45
C HIS A 185 3.14 -8.66 0.01
N ASP A 186 3.88 -8.15 -0.98
CA ASP A 186 3.54 -8.29 -2.39
C ASP A 186 3.51 -9.76 -2.84
N LYS A 187 4.47 -10.58 -2.37
CA LYS A 187 4.46 -12.04 -2.63
C LYS A 187 3.24 -12.73 -2.04
N LEU A 188 2.83 -12.37 -0.83
CA LEU A 188 1.64 -12.97 -0.19
C LEU A 188 0.35 -12.57 -0.91
N VAL A 189 0.24 -11.31 -1.35
CA VAL A 189 -0.90 -10.82 -2.16
C VAL A 189 -0.98 -11.60 -3.48
N GLN A 190 0.15 -11.78 -4.17
CA GLN A 190 0.18 -12.56 -5.42
C GLN A 190 -0.14 -14.04 -5.19
N LEU A 191 0.35 -14.62 -4.09
CA LEU A 191 0.02 -16.00 -3.71
C LEU A 191 -1.48 -16.14 -3.46
N LYS A 192 -2.09 -15.25 -2.66
CA LYS A 192 -3.53 -15.27 -2.41
C LYS A 192 -4.32 -15.19 -3.72
N LYS A 193 -3.97 -14.24 -4.60
CA LYS A 193 -4.61 -14.08 -5.91
C LYS A 193 -4.53 -15.39 -6.74
N SER A 194 -3.36 -16.02 -6.78
CA SER A 194 -3.19 -17.30 -7.49
C SER A 194 -3.97 -18.45 -6.86
N MET A 195 -4.09 -18.47 -5.52
CA MET A 195 -4.89 -19.50 -4.84
C MET A 195 -6.38 -19.30 -5.14
N LEU A 196 -6.91 -18.07 -5.06
CA LEU A 196 -8.31 -17.77 -5.40
C LEU A 196 -8.66 -18.15 -6.85
N ASP A 197 -7.73 -17.97 -7.80
CA ASP A 197 -7.94 -18.37 -9.20
C ASP A 197 -7.91 -19.90 -9.42
N LYS A 198 -7.14 -20.64 -8.59
CA LYS A 198 -6.83 -22.06 -8.88
C LYS A 198 -7.46 -23.06 -7.91
N MET A 199 -7.83 -22.63 -6.70
CA MET A 199 -8.42 -23.52 -5.67
C MET A 199 -9.94 -23.61 -5.74
N PHE A 200 -10.57 -22.86 -6.64
CA PHE A 200 -12.00 -22.93 -6.90
C PHE A 200 -12.24 -23.34 -8.36
N PRO A 201 -13.23 -24.21 -8.63
CA PRO A 201 -13.61 -24.58 -9.99
C PRO A 201 -14.14 -23.37 -10.76
N LYS A 202 -13.74 -23.23 -12.01
CA LYS A 202 -14.30 -22.21 -12.90
C LYS A 202 -15.72 -22.58 -13.33
N PRO A 203 -16.51 -21.60 -13.83
CA PRO A 203 -17.85 -21.92 -14.37
C PRO A 203 -17.79 -23.06 -15.39
N GLY A 204 -18.58 -24.12 -15.14
CA GLY A 204 -18.61 -25.33 -15.95
C GLY A 204 -17.56 -26.39 -15.60
N GLU A 205 -16.65 -26.13 -14.69
CA GLU A 205 -15.71 -27.11 -14.13
C GLU A 205 -16.30 -27.73 -12.85
N THR A 206 -15.98 -28.99 -12.58
CA THR A 206 -16.43 -29.73 -11.38
C THR A 206 -15.32 -29.85 -10.32
N GLU A 207 -14.09 -29.53 -10.68
CA GLU A 207 -12.91 -29.63 -9.81
C GLU A 207 -11.97 -28.45 -9.99
N PRO A 208 -11.30 -27.99 -8.90
CA PRO A 208 -10.32 -26.92 -8.99
C PRO A 208 -8.99 -27.42 -9.56
N LYS A 209 -8.19 -26.49 -10.12
CA LYS A 209 -6.84 -26.80 -10.66
C LYS A 209 -5.83 -27.19 -9.58
N ILE A 210 -5.99 -26.66 -8.38
CA ILE A 210 -5.15 -26.97 -7.22
C ILE A 210 -6.07 -27.41 -6.09
N ARG A 211 -5.74 -28.56 -5.50
CA ARG A 211 -6.49 -29.17 -4.40
C ARG A 211 -5.54 -29.69 -3.33
N PHE A 212 -5.96 -29.66 -2.07
CA PHE A 212 -5.19 -30.28 -1.00
C PHE A 212 -5.09 -31.79 -1.19
N ALA A 213 -3.95 -32.38 -0.89
CA ALA A 213 -3.75 -33.82 -0.98
C ALA A 213 -4.72 -34.55 -0.03
N GLY A 214 -5.29 -35.65 -0.53
CA GLY A 214 -6.23 -36.50 0.22
C GLY A 214 -7.69 -36.19 0.00
N PHE A 215 -8.04 -35.12 -0.70
CA PHE A 215 -9.43 -34.83 -1.10
C PHE A 215 -9.64 -35.21 -2.56
N THR A 216 -10.55 -36.16 -2.81
CA THR A 216 -10.84 -36.71 -4.15
C THR A 216 -12.34 -36.69 -4.48
N ASP A 217 -13.20 -36.46 -3.50
CA ASP A 217 -14.64 -36.43 -3.71
C ASP A 217 -15.04 -35.29 -4.66
N PRO A 218 -15.99 -35.49 -5.57
CA PRO A 218 -16.47 -34.46 -6.49
C PRO A 218 -17.12 -33.32 -5.70
N TRP A 219 -16.94 -32.07 -6.18
CA TRP A 219 -17.60 -30.93 -5.60
C TRP A 219 -19.08 -30.90 -5.93
N GLU A 220 -19.89 -30.56 -4.96
CA GLU A 220 -21.34 -30.44 -5.12
C GLU A 220 -21.68 -29.08 -5.72
N GLN A 221 -22.63 -29.05 -6.67
CA GLN A 221 -23.12 -27.83 -7.30
C GLN A 221 -24.61 -27.66 -7.03
N ARG A 222 -25.00 -26.48 -6.50
CA ARG A 222 -26.39 -26.13 -6.17
C ARG A 222 -26.68 -24.68 -6.50
N LYS A 223 -27.96 -24.29 -6.64
CA LYS A 223 -28.38 -22.90 -6.63
C LYS A 223 -28.14 -22.28 -5.25
N LEU A 224 -27.70 -21.04 -5.22
CA LEU A 224 -27.48 -20.30 -3.96
C LEU A 224 -28.79 -20.22 -3.15
N GLY A 225 -29.93 -19.98 -3.79
CA GLY A 225 -31.25 -19.98 -3.16
C GLY A 225 -31.66 -21.28 -2.47
N ASP A 226 -31.13 -22.43 -2.93
CA ASP A 226 -31.39 -23.73 -2.29
C ASP A 226 -30.55 -23.92 -1.01
N CYS A 227 -29.43 -23.21 -0.91
CA CYS A 227 -28.44 -23.34 0.18
C CYS A 227 -28.60 -22.29 1.28
N PHE A 228 -29.29 -21.16 1.02
CA PHE A 228 -29.38 -20.04 1.94
C PHE A 228 -30.81 -19.56 2.19
N ASP A 229 -31.08 -19.14 3.42
CA ASP A 229 -32.21 -18.33 3.82
C ASP A 229 -31.82 -16.86 3.81
N PHE A 230 -32.58 -16.02 3.14
CA PHE A 230 -32.30 -14.58 3.04
C PHE A 230 -33.03 -13.81 4.13
N LEU A 231 -32.26 -13.11 4.96
CA LEU A 231 -32.77 -12.35 6.09
C LEU A 231 -33.19 -10.93 5.64
N GLN A 232 -33.73 -10.16 6.57
CA GLN A 232 -34.05 -8.74 6.36
C GLN A 232 -32.84 -7.88 6.72
N ASN A 233 -32.63 -6.82 5.95
CA ASN A 233 -31.69 -5.76 6.24
C ASN A 233 -32.46 -4.49 6.69
N ASN A 234 -31.77 -3.59 7.42
CA ASN A 234 -32.31 -2.28 7.74
C ASN A 234 -31.93 -1.24 6.68
N THR A 235 -32.58 -0.08 6.73
CA THR A 235 -32.39 1.02 5.78
C THR A 235 -31.79 2.27 6.41
N LEU A 236 -31.10 2.14 7.55
CA LEU A 236 -30.46 3.25 8.23
C LEU A 236 -29.33 3.84 7.40
N PRO A 237 -29.35 5.14 7.14
CA PRO A 237 -28.23 5.80 6.48
C PRO A 237 -27.02 5.88 7.41
N ARG A 238 -25.85 6.11 6.84
CA ARG A 238 -24.59 6.20 7.59
C ARG A 238 -24.60 7.25 8.69
N ALA A 239 -25.39 8.32 8.53
CA ALA A 239 -25.52 9.42 9.49
C ALA A 239 -26.18 8.98 10.82
N ASP A 240 -26.97 7.90 10.81
CA ASP A 240 -27.66 7.37 11.98
C ASP A 240 -26.81 6.28 12.71
N LEU A 241 -25.55 6.16 12.35
CA LEU A 241 -24.62 5.21 12.93
C LEU A 241 -23.47 5.93 13.64
N ASN A 242 -23.07 5.45 14.80
CA ASN A 242 -21.97 6.01 15.59
C ASN A 242 -20.93 4.93 15.97
N LEU A 243 -19.79 5.34 16.52
CA LEU A 243 -18.71 4.42 16.95
C LEU A 243 -18.58 4.30 18.47
N GLU A 244 -19.44 4.98 19.24
CA GLU A 244 -19.31 5.11 20.69
C GLU A 244 -20.11 4.03 21.43
N SER A 245 -21.44 4.02 21.24
CA SER A 245 -22.34 3.10 21.94
C SER A 245 -23.66 2.91 21.21
N GLY A 246 -24.42 1.87 21.52
CA GLY A 246 -25.75 1.61 20.99
C GLY A 246 -26.26 0.21 21.34
N SER A 247 -27.51 -0.07 20.98
CA SER A 247 -28.21 -1.32 21.30
C SER A 247 -27.82 -2.48 20.40
N ALA A 248 -27.34 -2.19 19.19
CA ALA A 248 -26.89 -3.19 18.21
C ALA A 248 -25.77 -2.62 17.36
N ARG A 249 -25.01 -3.51 16.70
CA ARG A 249 -24.02 -3.15 15.69
C ARG A 249 -24.58 -3.33 14.29
N ASN A 250 -24.12 -2.52 13.35
CA ASN A 250 -24.60 -2.50 11.98
C ASN A 250 -23.49 -2.79 10.95
N ILE A 251 -23.80 -3.59 9.94
CA ILE A 251 -22.94 -3.85 8.79
C ILE A 251 -23.50 -3.09 7.59
N HIS A 252 -22.83 -2.02 7.18
CA HIS A 252 -23.25 -1.17 6.07
C HIS A 252 -22.53 -1.59 4.77
N TYR A 253 -23.18 -1.51 3.60
CA TYR A 253 -22.60 -1.93 2.32
C TYR A 253 -21.23 -1.28 2.04
N GLY A 254 -21.07 0.02 2.33
CA GLY A 254 -19.81 0.72 2.12
C GLY A 254 -18.66 0.18 2.97
N ASP A 255 -18.93 -0.42 4.14
CA ASP A 255 -17.91 -1.08 4.94
C ASP A 255 -17.48 -2.43 4.32
N ILE A 256 -18.43 -3.16 3.72
CA ILE A 256 -18.15 -4.40 2.96
C ILE A 256 -17.25 -4.08 1.75
N LEU A 257 -17.57 -3.04 1.00
CA LEU A 257 -16.82 -2.66 -0.20
C LEU A 257 -15.39 -2.19 0.10
N ILE A 258 -15.21 -1.40 1.17
CA ILE A 258 -13.97 -0.62 1.38
C ILE A 258 -13.12 -1.13 2.56
N LYS A 259 -13.76 -1.54 3.68
CA LYS A 259 -13.05 -1.78 4.94
C LYS A 259 -12.82 -3.26 5.24
N PHE A 260 -13.78 -4.12 4.90
CA PHE A 260 -13.71 -5.51 5.27
C PHE A 260 -13.01 -6.34 4.17
N GLY A 261 -12.26 -7.35 4.63
CA GLY A 261 -11.79 -8.43 3.77
C GLY A 261 -12.91 -9.41 3.46
N ASP A 262 -12.54 -10.61 3.01
CA ASP A 262 -13.51 -11.66 2.69
C ASP A 262 -14.22 -12.23 3.93
N CYS A 263 -13.57 -12.13 5.10
CA CYS A 263 -14.08 -12.62 6.39
C CYS A 263 -14.04 -11.53 7.45
N LEU A 264 -15.13 -11.34 8.19
CA LEU A 264 -15.25 -10.40 9.31
C LEU A 264 -15.02 -11.11 10.65
N GLY A 265 -14.25 -10.44 11.53
CA GLY A 265 -13.97 -10.93 12.88
C GLY A 265 -12.59 -11.54 13.07
N LEU A 266 -11.75 -11.56 12.03
CA LEU A 266 -10.35 -11.99 12.11
C LEU A 266 -9.40 -10.88 12.54
N GLY A 267 -9.88 -9.63 12.58
CA GLY A 267 -9.10 -8.45 12.89
C GLY A 267 -9.72 -7.54 13.95
N SER A 268 -9.37 -6.26 13.91
CA SER A 268 -9.89 -5.20 14.78
C SER A 268 -11.05 -4.43 14.14
N ASP A 269 -11.90 -5.12 13.40
CA ASP A 269 -12.98 -4.49 12.66
C ASP A 269 -13.98 -3.83 13.63
N LYS A 270 -14.09 -2.51 13.56
CA LYS A 270 -15.04 -1.75 14.37
C LYS A 270 -16.34 -1.60 13.58
N LEU A 271 -17.36 -2.33 14.00
CA LEU A 271 -18.72 -2.14 13.51
C LEU A 271 -19.35 -0.94 14.21
N PRO A 272 -19.99 -0.03 13.46
CA PRO A 272 -20.74 1.07 14.07
C PRO A 272 -21.95 0.57 14.83
N PHE A 273 -22.35 1.35 15.84
CA PHE A 273 -23.54 1.12 16.62
C PHE A 273 -24.76 1.80 16.01
N VAL A 274 -25.92 1.29 16.38
CA VAL A 274 -27.26 1.89 16.19
C VAL A 274 -27.80 2.26 17.56
N ASP A 275 -28.19 3.52 17.73
CA ASP A 275 -28.68 4.03 19.03
C ASP A 275 -30.15 3.64 19.32
N ASP A 276 -30.96 3.53 18.28
CA ASP A 276 -32.40 3.30 18.41
C ASP A 276 -32.71 1.84 18.81
N GLU A 277 -33.03 1.63 20.09
CA GLU A 277 -33.43 0.32 20.63
C GLU A 277 -34.66 -0.28 19.91
N SER A 278 -35.56 0.58 19.36
CA SER A 278 -36.75 0.12 18.62
C SER A 278 -36.41 -0.67 17.37
N ILE A 279 -35.24 -0.39 16.76
CA ILE A 279 -34.76 -1.07 15.56
C ILE A 279 -34.45 -2.54 15.82
N LEU A 280 -33.79 -2.83 16.94
CA LEU A 280 -33.45 -4.20 17.29
C LEU A 280 -34.70 -5.08 17.40
N SER A 281 -35.80 -4.54 17.92
CA SER A 281 -37.08 -5.27 18.03
C SER A 281 -37.66 -5.64 16.66
N LYS A 282 -37.50 -4.78 15.65
CA LYS A 282 -37.98 -5.02 14.28
C LYS A 282 -37.15 -6.10 13.58
N TYR A 283 -35.86 -6.21 13.88
CA TYR A 283 -34.91 -7.10 13.19
C TYR A 283 -34.46 -8.28 14.05
N VAL A 284 -35.16 -8.60 15.16
CA VAL A 284 -34.79 -9.67 16.10
C VAL A 284 -34.64 -11.04 15.40
N ASN A 285 -35.52 -11.33 14.43
CA ASN A 285 -35.46 -12.58 13.64
C ASN A 285 -34.39 -12.55 12.52
N SER A 286 -33.80 -11.38 12.25
CA SER A 286 -32.76 -11.16 11.23
C SER A 286 -31.41 -10.78 11.85
N THR A 287 -31.26 -10.94 13.17
CA THR A 287 -29.97 -10.79 13.86
C THR A 287 -28.98 -11.78 13.29
N LEU A 288 -27.80 -11.26 12.95
CA LEU A 288 -26.75 -12.02 12.27
C LEU A 288 -26.06 -12.99 13.22
N ARG A 289 -25.55 -14.09 12.67
CA ARG A 289 -24.84 -15.16 13.38
C ARG A 289 -23.53 -15.48 12.68
N VAL A 290 -22.62 -16.13 13.40
CA VAL A 290 -21.41 -16.69 12.80
C VAL A 290 -21.80 -17.68 11.69
N GLY A 291 -21.15 -17.57 10.54
CA GLY A 291 -21.45 -18.32 9.33
C GLY A 291 -22.39 -17.61 8.36
N ASP A 292 -23.10 -16.54 8.77
CA ASP A 292 -23.90 -15.73 7.84
C ASP A 292 -22.96 -14.98 6.86
N VAL A 293 -23.45 -14.78 5.64
CA VAL A 293 -22.78 -14.01 4.58
C VAL A 293 -23.62 -12.78 4.26
N ILE A 294 -22.97 -11.64 4.14
CA ILE A 294 -23.63 -10.39 3.79
C ILE A 294 -23.06 -9.85 2.50
N PHE A 295 -23.89 -9.73 1.48
CA PHE A 295 -23.54 -9.14 0.18
C PHE A 295 -23.83 -7.65 0.17
N ALA A 296 -22.96 -6.84 -0.42
CA ALA A 296 -23.27 -5.47 -0.82
C ALA A 296 -24.08 -5.51 -2.13
N ASP A 297 -25.34 -5.09 -2.09
CA ASP A 297 -26.20 -5.15 -3.27
C ASP A 297 -25.92 -4.06 -4.31
N THR A 298 -25.17 -3.03 -3.93
CA THR A 298 -24.93 -1.82 -4.72
C THR A 298 -23.48 -1.37 -4.61
N ALA A 299 -22.86 -0.95 -5.73
CA ALA A 299 -21.56 -0.32 -5.82
C ALA A 299 -21.48 0.67 -6.99
N GLU A 300 -20.40 1.47 -7.05
CA GLU A 300 -20.11 2.37 -8.17
C GLU A 300 -19.39 1.67 -9.34
N ASP A 301 -19.03 0.40 -9.17
CA ASP A 301 -18.29 -0.42 -10.13
C ASP A 301 -18.73 -1.90 -10.07
N GLU A 302 -18.00 -2.77 -10.73
CA GLU A 302 -18.24 -4.22 -10.79
C GLU A 302 -18.10 -4.95 -9.44
N SER A 303 -17.76 -4.24 -8.34
CA SER A 303 -17.69 -4.82 -6.99
C SER A 303 -19.05 -5.02 -6.32
N ALA A 304 -20.17 -4.65 -6.96
CA ALA A 304 -21.50 -5.01 -6.50
C ALA A 304 -21.64 -6.54 -6.43
N GLY A 305 -22.18 -7.03 -5.31
CA GLY A 305 -22.19 -8.46 -4.99
C GLY A 305 -20.97 -8.94 -4.18
N LYS A 306 -19.97 -8.06 -3.90
CA LYS A 306 -18.93 -8.36 -2.93
C LYS A 306 -19.59 -8.72 -1.59
N CYS A 307 -19.04 -9.71 -0.89
CA CYS A 307 -19.61 -10.16 0.36
C CYS A 307 -18.58 -10.28 1.49
N VAL A 308 -19.08 -10.48 2.68
CA VAL A 308 -18.28 -10.80 3.87
C VAL A 308 -18.92 -11.98 4.61
N GLU A 309 -18.12 -12.98 4.96
CA GLU A 309 -18.52 -14.06 5.87
C GLU A 309 -18.24 -13.67 7.32
N LEU A 310 -19.20 -13.91 8.19
CA LEU A 310 -19.07 -13.64 9.61
C LEU A 310 -18.41 -14.84 10.32
N VAL A 311 -17.09 -14.76 10.55
CA VAL A 311 -16.35 -15.85 11.22
C VAL A 311 -16.26 -15.66 12.75
N LYS A 312 -16.45 -14.42 13.21
CA LYS A 312 -16.54 -14.08 14.63
C LYS A 312 -17.38 -12.82 14.79
N LEU A 313 -18.19 -12.76 15.82
CA LEU A 313 -19.02 -11.60 16.13
C LEU A 313 -18.69 -11.03 17.51
N PRO A 314 -18.96 -9.72 17.74
CA PRO A 314 -18.94 -9.12 19.06
C PRO A 314 -20.07 -9.70 19.94
N ASN A 315 -20.08 -9.33 21.24
CA ASN A 315 -21.12 -9.76 22.16
C ASN A 315 -22.48 -9.09 21.89
N GLU A 316 -22.44 -7.87 21.33
CA GLU A 316 -23.62 -7.12 21.00
C GLU A 316 -24.32 -7.71 19.77
N PRO A 317 -25.66 -7.63 19.67
CA PRO A 317 -26.38 -8.03 18.48
C PRO A 317 -25.86 -7.32 17.23
N VAL A 318 -25.77 -8.03 16.12
CA VAL A 318 -25.35 -7.47 14.81
C VAL A 318 -26.50 -7.59 13.83
N ILE A 319 -26.80 -6.52 13.11
CA ILE A 319 -27.84 -6.45 12.09
C ILE A 319 -27.25 -6.00 10.75
N SER A 320 -27.87 -6.44 9.67
CA SER A 320 -27.49 -6.08 8.30
C SER A 320 -28.07 -4.70 7.94
N GLY A 321 -27.28 -3.84 7.34
CA GLY A 321 -27.57 -2.44 7.10
C GLY A 321 -28.09 -2.13 5.70
N LEU A 322 -28.12 -0.83 5.39
CA LEU A 322 -28.54 -0.30 4.10
C LEU A 322 -27.72 -0.92 2.95
N HIS A 323 -28.40 -1.20 1.85
CA HIS A 323 -27.81 -1.79 0.65
C HIS A 323 -27.01 -3.08 0.88
N THR A 324 -27.57 -3.96 1.70
CA THR A 324 -27.00 -5.29 1.95
C THR A 324 -28.04 -6.38 1.77
N ILE A 325 -27.58 -7.57 1.36
CA ILE A 325 -28.38 -8.79 1.28
C ILE A 325 -27.78 -9.82 2.23
N PRO A 326 -28.34 -9.99 3.44
CA PRO A 326 -27.88 -11.01 4.39
C PRO A 326 -28.43 -12.37 4.02
N ALA A 327 -27.55 -13.37 3.99
CA ALA A 327 -27.84 -14.74 3.64
C ALA A 327 -27.32 -15.69 4.70
N ARG A 328 -28.20 -16.54 5.25
CA ARG A 328 -27.89 -17.55 6.25
C ARG A 328 -27.82 -18.93 5.64
N PRO A 329 -26.70 -19.65 5.75
CA PRO A 329 -26.62 -21.03 5.29
C PRO A 329 -27.65 -21.94 5.96
N LYS A 330 -28.36 -22.77 5.17
CA LYS A 330 -29.32 -23.78 5.67
C LYS A 330 -28.62 -24.99 6.32
N PHE A 331 -27.34 -25.15 6.06
CA PHE A 331 -26.47 -26.19 6.62
C PHE A 331 -25.06 -25.63 6.84
N PRO A 332 -24.26 -26.22 7.76
CA PRO A 332 -22.93 -25.69 8.09
C PRO A 332 -21.96 -25.75 6.92
N PHE A 333 -21.24 -24.65 6.68
CA PHE A 333 -20.06 -24.57 5.81
C PHE A 333 -18.79 -24.47 6.66
N GLY A 334 -17.65 -24.84 6.07
CA GLY A 334 -16.34 -24.61 6.69
C GLY A 334 -16.05 -23.13 6.84
N SER A 335 -15.65 -22.72 8.04
CA SER A 335 -15.42 -21.29 8.39
C SER A 335 -14.40 -20.64 7.46
N GLY A 336 -14.73 -19.48 6.91
CA GLY A 336 -13.92 -18.71 5.96
C GLY A 336 -14.01 -19.19 4.51
N TYR A 337 -14.66 -20.33 4.25
CA TYR A 337 -14.80 -20.83 2.89
C TYR A 337 -15.68 -19.94 2.02
N LEU A 338 -16.87 -19.62 2.52
CA LEU A 338 -17.87 -18.84 1.78
C LEU A 338 -17.36 -17.43 1.46
N GLY A 339 -16.74 -16.75 2.43
CA GLY A 339 -16.23 -15.41 2.23
C GLY A 339 -15.19 -15.35 1.10
N HIS A 340 -14.26 -16.29 1.07
CA HIS A 340 -13.26 -16.35 0.00
C HIS A 340 -13.82 -16.84 -1.33
N TYR A 341 -14.69 -17.86 -1.32
CA TYR A 341 -15.24 -18.42 -2.53
C TYR A 341 -16.16 -17.44 -3.27
N LEU A 342 -17.07 -16.80 -2.54
CA LEU A 342 -18.06 -15.90 -3.13
C LEU A 342 -17.46 -14.57 -3.63
N ASN A 343 -16.27 -14.20 -3.15
CA ASN A 343 -15.50 -13.08 -3.68
C ASN A 343 -14.47 -13.49 -4.74
N ALA A 344 -14.22 -14.79 -4.92
CA ALA A 344 -13.31 -15.26 -5.96
C ALA A 344 -13.91 -15.10 -7.36
N PRO A 345 -13.08 -14.89 -8.42
CA PRO A 345 -13.56 -14.82 -9.80
C PRO A 345 -14.41 -16.02 -10.19
N ALA A 346 -14.12 -17.23 -9.67
CA ALA A 346 -14.89 -18.44 -9.90
C ALA A 346 -16.39 -18.32 -9.59
N TYR A 347 -16.76 -17.48 -8.62
CA TYR A 347 -18.16 -17.19 -8.33
C TYR A 347 -18.56 -15.78 -8.78
N HIS A 348 -17.77 -14.76 -8.46
CA HIS A 348 -18.16 -13.35 -8.68
C HIS A 348 -18.39 -13.03 -10.16
N ASP A 349 -17.60 -13.62 -11.08
CA ASP A 349 -17.74 -13.36 -12.51
C ASP A 349 -19.14 -13.72 -13.06
N GLN A 350 -19.85 -14.66 -12.46
CA GLN A 350 -21.24 -14.96 -12.84
C GLN A 350 -22.24 -13.87 -12.43
N LEU A 351 -21.86 -12.97 -11.50
CA LEU A 351 -22.70 -11.84 -11.10
C LEU A 351 -22.65 -10.69 -12.11
N LEU A 352 -21.52 -10.52 -12.81
CA LEU A 352 -21.28 -9.38 -13.70
C LEU A 352 -22.40 -9.19 -14.76
N PRO A 353 -22.87 -10.22 -15.47
CA PRO A 353 -23.97 -10.07 -16.43
C PRO A 353 -25.34 -9.84 -15.77
N LEU A 354 -25.47 -10.02 -14.45
CA LEU A 354 -26.69 -9.82 -13.69
C LEU A 354 -26.78 -8.44 -13.06
N LEU A 355 -25.69 -7.66 -13.09
CA LEU A 355 -25.62 -6.30 -12.57
C LEU A 355 -26.49 -5.37 -13.43
N GLN A 356 -27.21 -4.44 -12.75
CA GLN A 356 -28.09 -3.47 -13.39
C GLN A 356 -27.69 -2.06 -12.96
N GLY A 357 -27.69 -1.12 -13.88
CA GLY A 357 -27.33 0.27 -13.65
C GLY A 357 -26.20 0.76 -14.56
N ILE A 358 -25.90 2.06 -14.55
CA ILE A 358 -24.86 2.68 -15.40
C ILE A 358 -23.76 3.33 -14.54
N LYS A 359 -24.13 4.19 -13.59
CA LYS A 359 -23.18 4.87 -12.69
C LYS A 359 -23.11 4.19 -11.32
N VAL A 360 -24.24 3.69 -10.88
CA VAL A 360 -24.38 2.88 -9.69
C VAL A 360 -24.98 1.57 -10.19
N VAL A 361 -24.30 0.48 -9.93
CA VAL A 361 -24.75 -0.85 -10.33
C VAL A 361 -25.25 -1.61 -9.11
N SER A 362 -26.25 -2.46 -9.32
CA SER A 362 -26.85 -3.24 -8.24
C SER A 362 -27.18 -4.66 -8.68
N ILE A 363 -27.20 -5.57 -7.70
CA ILE A 363 -27.67 -6.93 -7.88
C ILE A 363 -28.91 -7.19 -7.03
N SER A 364 -29.92 -7.81 -7.61
CA SER A 364 -31.14 -8.14 -6.86
C SER A 364 -30.98 -9.44 -6.08
N LYS A 365 -31.72 -9.57 -4.97
CA LYS A 365 -31.83 -10.83 -4.21
C LYS A 365 -32.24 -12.01 -5.10
N THR A 366 -33.19 -11.79 -6.00
CA THR A 366 -33.69 -12.83 -6.92
C THR A 366 -32.59 -13.29 -7.88
N ALA A 367 -31.79 -12.35 -8.41
CA ALA A 367 -30.65 -12.68 -9.26
C ALA A 367 -29.61 -13.53 -8.53
N LEU A 368 -29.27 -13.14 -7.28
CA LEU A 368 -28.37 -13.93 -6.43
C LEU A 368 -28.88 -15.34 -6.17
N GLN A 369 -30.18 -15.52 -5.93
CA GLN A 369 -30.77 -16.85 -5.66
C GLN A 369 -30.59 -17.84 -6.81
N GLU A 370 -30.57 -17.34 -8.05
CA GLU A 370 -30.41 -18.18 -9.25
C GLU A 370 -28.97 -18.53 -9.59
N THR A 371 -27.99 -17.91 -8.93
CA THR A 371 -26.56 -18.21 -9.16
C THR A 371 -26.19 -19.59 -8.64
N GLN A 372 -25.15 -20.18 -9.23
CA GLN A 372 -24.65 -21.50 -8.85
C GLN A 372 -23.49 -21.37 -7.86
N ILE A 373 -23.52 -22.14 -6.79
CA ILE A 373 -22.39 -22.34 -5.89
C ILE A 373 -21.84 -23.76 -6.03
N CYS A 374 -20.52 -23.86 -5.91
CA CYS A 374 -19.81 -25.12 -5.96
C CYS A 374 -18.99 -25.29 -4.68
N PHE A 375 -19.09 -26.43 -4.01
CA PHE A 375 -18.43 -26.65 -2.74
C PHE A 375 -18.05 -28.12 -2.50
N PRO A 376 -16.90 -28.38 -1.85
CA PRO A 376 -16.47 -29.73 -1.47
C PRO A 376 -17.05 -30.15 -0.13
N THR A 377 -16.52 -31.24 0.43
CA THR A 377 -16.84 -31.69 1.80
C THR A 377 -16.48 -30.61 2.84
N ALA A 378 -17.17 -30.59 3.97
CA ALA A 378 -16.93 -29.60 5.05
C ALA A 378 -15.47 -29.59 5.56
N LEU A 379 -14.80 -30.75 5.53
CA LEU A 379 -13.37 -30.85 5.92
C LEU A 379 -12.48 -30.11 4.94
N GLU A 380 -12.70 -30.27 3.64
CA GLU A 380 -11.94 -29.56 2.61
C GLU A 380 -12.25 -28.06 2.62
N GLN A 381 -13.52 -27.67 2.78
CA GLN A 381 -13.91 -26.27 2.97
C GLN A 381 -13.14 -25.64 4.12
N SER A 382 -13.06 -26.32 5.26
CA SER A 382 -12.34 -25.82 6.44
C SER A 382 -10.83 -25.68 6.19
N ALA A 383 -10.23 -26.61 5.41
CA ALA A 383 -8.82 -26.52 5.04
C ALA A 383 -8.55 -25.33 4.11
N ILE A 384 -9.42 -25.10 3.12
CA ILE A 384 -9.35 -23.97 2.19
C ILE A 384 -9.51 -22.64 2.96
N GLY A 385 -10.57 -22.52 3.75
CA GLY A 385 -10.86 -21.32 4.54
C GLY A 385 -9.72 -20.98 5.51
N ALA A 386 -9.22 -21.96 6.26
CA ALA A 386 -8.11 -21.77 7.18
C ALA A 386 -6.82 -21.28 6.47
N SER A 387 -6.50 -21.83 5.31
CA SER A 387 -5.32 -21.45 4.54
C SER A 387 -5.42 -20.02 4.01
N LEU A 388 -6.55 -19.63 3.45
CA LEU A 388 -6.79 -18.28 2.93
C LEU A 388 -6.87 -17.24 4.07
N ASN A 389 -7.50 -17.56 5.18
CA ASN A 389 -7.53 -16.73 6.40
C ASN A 389 -6.12 -16.51 6.98
N ALA A 390 -5.27 -17.53 6.95
CA ALA A 390 -3.87 -17.40 7.38
C ALA A 390 -3.09 -16.45 6.46
N LEU A 391 -3.31 -16.50 5.15
CA LEU A 391 -2.72 -15.55 4.20
C LEU A 391 -3.19 -14.12 4.47
N ASP A 392 -4.48 -13.89 4.68
CA ASP A 392 -5.02 -12.56 5.00
C ASP A 392 -4.42 -12.01 6.29
N SER A 393 -4.27 -12.85 7.31
CA SER A 393 -3.62 -12.49 8.57
C SER A 393 -2.16 -12.09 8.37
N LEU A 394 -1.41 -12.80 7.53
CA LEU A 394 -0.02 -12.47 7.20
C LEU A 394 0.09 -11.19 6.38
N ILE A 395 -0.75 -10.99 5.38
CA ILE A 395 -0.83 -9.76 4.57
C ILE A 395 -1.08 -8.55 5.48
N THR A 396 -2.10 -8.63 6.32
CA THR A 396 -2.44 -7.58 7.29
C THR A 396 -1.29 -7.29 8.27
N LEU A 397 -0.62 -8.33 8.77
CA LEU A 397 0.53 -8.19 9.67
C LEU A 397 1.69 -7.43 8.99
N HIS A 398 2.03 -7.79 7.74
CA HIS A 398 3.09 -7.11 7.01
C HIS A 398 2.71 -5.67 6.69
N GLN A 399 1.47 -5.39 6.33
CA GLN A 399 0.97 -4.03 6.09
C GLN A 399 1.06 -3.15 7.35
N ARG A 400 0.65 -3.67 8.52
CA ARG A 400 0.79 -2.96 9.81
C ARG A 400 2.25 -2.69 10.16
N LYS A 401 3.14 -3.67 9.93
CA LYS A 401 4.59 -3.49 10.15
C LYS A 401 5.17 -2.43 9.25
N LEU A 402 4.79 -2.38 7.97
CA LEU A 402 5.21 -1.34 7.03
C LEU A 402 4.80 0.05 7.51
N GLY A 403 3.55 0.23 7.93
CA GLY A 403 3.08 1.49 8.50
C GLY A 403 3.87 1.92 9.75
N LEU A 404 4.12 0.97 10.67
CA LEU A 404 4.90 1.25 11.88
C LEU A 404 6.35 1.63 11.56
N LEU A 405 7.02 0.85 10.70
CA LEU A 405 8.41 1.12 10.30
C LEU A 405 8.53 2.46 9.57
N GLY A 406 7.60 2.77 8.67
CA GLY A 406 7.55 4.06 7.97
C GLY A 406 7.42 5.24 8.92
N ASN A 407 6.48 5.18 9.86
CA ASN A 407 6.28 6.21 10.89
C ASN A 407 7.50 6.35 11.81
N THR A 408 8.09 5.23 12.21
CA THR A 408 9.32 5.23 13.04
C THR A 408 10.48 5.87 12.29
N LYS A 409 10.70 5.50 11.02
CA LYS A 409 11.76 6.11 10.19
C LYS A 409 11.55 7.61 10.04
N LYS A 410 10.31 8.05 9.75
CA LYS A 410 10.00 9.48 9.67
C LYS A 410 10.32 10.21 10.97
N SER A 411 9.90 9.69 12.11
CA SER A 411 10.21 10.28 13.43
C SER A 411 11.71 10.32 13.71
N LEU A 412 12.48 9.31 13.30
CA LEU A 412 13.94 9.31 13.44
C LEU A 412 14.57 10.39 12.55
N LEU A 413 14.15 10.54 11.30
CA LEU A 413 14.63 11.60 10.40
C LEU A 413 14.35 13.00 10.98
N ASP A 414 13.16 13.23 11.53
CA ASP A 414 12.78 14.51 12.10
C ASP A 414 13.56 14.85 13.37
N ARG A 415 13.97 13.86 14.19
CA ARG A 415 14.52 14.05 15.54
C ARG A 415 16.02 13.80 15.67
N MET A 416 16.64 13.05 14.74
CA MET A 416 18.07 12.74 14.74
C MET A 416 18.92 13.75 13.94
N PHE A 417 18.29 14.63 13.17
CA PHE A 417 18.98 15.69 12.44
C PHE A 417 18.62 17.07 13.00
N VAL A 418 19.57 18.01 12.84
CA VAL A 418 19.44 19.41 13.30
C VAL A 418 19.02 20.31 12.16
#